data_247d66982ab5c95b01ea27eace4d2287
#
_entry.id   247d66982ab5c95b01ea27eace4d2287
#
_cell.length_a   1.000
_cell.length_b   1.000
_cell.length_c   1.000
_cell.angle_alpha   90.00
_cell.angle_beta   90.00
_cell.angle_gamma   90.00
#
_symmetry.space_group_name_H-M   'P 1'
#
loop_
_entity.id
_entity.type
_entity.pdbx_description
1 polymer ?
#
loop_
_entity_poly.entity_id
_entity_poly.type
_entity_poly.pdbx_seq_one_letter_code
_entity_poly.pdbx_strand_id
1 'polypeptide(L)'
;YASDEALQRARTEFPLPYYNRDTPSKIEERFWKHDYLFTKQNYYTLLFDRESDMDMVGDTALKSVQVEWIYLKTRMVKKYYFERKQGMWMLEAINLRHIEDGEGENFVDFYTRFVTDSLYQSEHIANPLQFVTIDPDDEFAILETTLDVNQWYAFRPSLPADKLSNINYGQKNEDNSNTKILKVNGIGNGYSNVF
;
A
#
# COMPACT_ATOMS: atom_id res chain seq x y z
N TYR A 1 2.37 -11.59 13.50
CA TYR A 1 2.36 -12.51 12.35
C TYR A 1 3.65 -12.40 11.52
N ALA A 2 3.94 -11.24 10.96
CA ALA A 2 5.08 -11.09 10.05
C ALA A 2 6.47 -11.18 10.71
N SER A 3 6.57 -10.90 12.00
CA SER A 3 7.83 -10.92 12.76
C SER A 3 8.11 -12.22 13.52
N ASP A 4 7.14 -13.14 13.55
CA ASP A 4 7.22 -14.39 14.34
C ASP A 4 6.90 -15.58 13.42
N GLU A 5 7.90 -16.41 13.15
CA GLU A 5 7.77 -17.58 12.25
C GLU A 5 6.82 -18.65 12.78
N ALA A 6 6.87 -18.93 14.07
CA ALA A 6 6.01 -19.95 14.68
C ALA A 6 4.55 -19.51 14.63
N LEU A 7 4.28 -18.26 14.97
CA LEU A 7 2.96 -17.68 14.85
C LEU A 7 2.49 -17.63 13.39
N GLN A 8 3.37 -17.32 12.45
CA GLN A 8 3.02 -17.30 11.03
C GLN A 8 2.60 -18.69 10.54
N ARG A 9 3.33 -19.75 10.91
CA ARG A 9 2.94 -21.14 10.59
C ARG A 9 1.60 -21.50 11.21
N ALA A 10 1.41 -21.20 12.49
CA ALA A 10 0.17 -21.48 13.21
C ALA A 10 -1.06 -20.72 12.68
N ARG A 11 -0.82 -19.60 11.98
CA ARG A 11 -1.85 -18.72 11.40
C ARG A 11 -1.90 -18.77 9.88
N THR A 12 -1.39 -19.82 9.27
CA THR A 12 -1.47 -20.09 7.84
C THR A 12 -2.17 -21.45 7.64
N GLU A 13 -3.17 -21.48 6.77
CA GLU A 13 -3.87 -22.71 6.43
C GLU A 13 -3.07 -23.51 5.41
N PHE A 14 -2.63 -24.71 5.81
CA PHE A 14 -1.89 -25.60 4.93
C PHE A 14 -2.72 -26.81 4.50
N PRO A 15 -2.54 -27.32 3.26
CA PRO A 15 -1.72 -26.74 2.19
C PRO A 15 -2.28 -25.41 1.68
N LEU A 16 -1.44 -24.37 1.68
CA LEU A 16 -1.86 -23.01 1.33
C LEU A 16 -2.10 -22.86 -0.17
N PRO A 17 -3.31 -22.51 -0.63
CA PRO A 17 -3.58 -22.18 -2.02
C PRO A 17 -2.68 -21.05 -2.52
N TYR A 18 -2.03 -21.28 -3.65
CA TYR A 18 -1.19 -20.30 -4.32
C TYR A 18 -1.53 -20.25 -5.80
N TYR A 19 -1.91 -19.07 -6.26
CA TYR A 19 -2.24 -18.81 -7.65
C TYR A 19 -1.15 -17.96 -8.26
N ASN A 20 -0.54 -18.45 -9.33
CA ASN A 20 0.47 -17.73 -10.09
C ASN A 20 -0.04 -17.56 -11.53
N ARG A 21 -0.50 -16.35 -11.86
CA ARG A 21 -1.05 -16.03 -13.18
C ARG A 21 -2.07 -17.08 -13.63
N ASP A 22 -3.10 -17.27 -12.88
CA ASP A 22 -4.17 -18.26 -13.12
C ASP A 22 -3.78 -19.73 -13.01
N THR A 23 -2.50 -20.04 -12.74
CA THR A 23 -2.05 -21.39 -12.49
C THR A 23 -2.20 -21.72 -11.00
N PRO A 24 -3.16 -22.61 -10.64
CA PRO A 24 -3.35 -22.99 -9.25
C PRO A 24 -2.25 -23.97 -8.80
N SER A 25 -1.77 -23.76 -7.60
CA SER A 25 -0.84 -24.64 -6.90
C SER A 25 -1.11 -24.62 -5.39
N LYS A 26 -0.35 -25.37 -4.63
CA LYS A 26 -0.46 -25.39 -3.16
C LYS A 26 0.95 -25.38 -2.55
N ILE A 27 1.09 -24.67 -1.45
CA ILE A 27 2.32 -24.65 -0.67
C ILE A 27 2.09 -25.55 0.55
N GLU A 28 2.82 -26.66 0.60
CA GLU A 28 2.84 -27.52 1.78
C GLU A 28 3.58 -26.84 2.93
N GLU A 29 3.19 -27.12 4.18
CA GLU A 29 3.79 -26.50 5.35
C GLU A 29 5.32 -26.63 5.39
N ARG A 30 5.86 -27.78 5.01
CA ARG A 30 7.31 -28.04 4.96
C ARG A 30 8.07 -27.16 3.98
N PHE A 31 7.40 -26.62 2.99
CA PHE A 31 7.99 -25.70 1.99
C PHE A 31 7.71 -24.23 2.28
N TRP A 32 6.94 -23.94 3.35
CA TRP A 32 6.68 -22.57 3.75
C TRP A 32 7.97 -21.89 4.20
N LYS A 33 8.21 -20.73 3.64
CA LYS A 33 9.29 -19.82 4.05
C LYS A 33 8.68 -18.63 4.77
N HIS A 34 9.26 -18.24 5.88
CA HIS A 34 8.84 -17.07 6.63
C HIS A 34 8.78 -15.83 5.72
N ASP A 35 7.61 -15.23 5.61
CA ASP A 35 7.37 -14.03 4.83
C ASP A 35 7.23 -12.82 5.76
N TYR A 36 8.20 -11.93 5.70
CA TYR A 36 8.23 -10.74 6.56
C TYR A 36 7.23 -9.67 6.14
N LEU A 37 6.49 -9.87 5.05
CA LEU A 37 5.64 -8.85 4.45
C LEU A 37 6.43 -7.53 4.32
N PHE A 38 5.88 -6.41 4.87
CA PHE A 38 6.55 -5.12 4.83
C PHE A 38 7.38 -4.80 6.10
N THR A 39 7.43 -5.69 7.10
CA THR A 39 8.05 -5.38 8.41
C THR A 39 9.57 -5.22 8.39
N LYS A 40 10.25 -5.69 7.34
CA LYS A 40 11.69 -5.44 7.14
C LYS A 40 11.99 -4.17 6.34
N GLN A 41 10.97 -3.38 6.01
CA GLN A 41 11.15 -2.09 5.36
C GLN A 41 11.13 -0.97 6.41
N ASN A 42 11.65 0.19 6.03
CA ASN A 42 11.62 1.39 6.87
C ASN A 42 10.26 2.11 6.80
N TYR A 43 9.43 1.72 5.85
CA TYR A 43 8.11 2.29 5.61
C TYR A 43 7.15 1.25 5.02
N TYR A 44 5.86 1.55 5.06
CA TYR A 44 4.82 0.88 4.29
C TYR A 44 3.90 1.91 3.66
N THR A 45 3.18 1.53 2.60
CA THR A 45 2.23 2.40 1.93
C THR A 45 0.81 1.84 2.04
N LEU A 46 -0.18 2.73 1.99
CA LEU A 46 -1.59 2.43 1.89
C LEU A 46 -2.18 3.24 0.75
N LEU A 47 -3.12 2.67 0.02
CA LEU A 47 -3.84 3.30 -1.08
C LEU A 47 -5.33 3.33 -0.78
N PHE A 48 -5.93 4.49 -0.99
CA PHE A 48 -7.36 4.71 -0.81
C PHE A 48 -7.94 5.47 -2.01
N ASP A 49 -9.21 5.26 -2.30
CA ASP A 49 -9.94 6.00 -3.33
C ASP A 49 -10.60 7.28 -2.76
N ARG A 50 -10.84 7.31 -1.46
CA ARG A 50 -11.50 8.40 -0.73
C ARG A 50 -10.89 8.61 0.65
N GLU A 51 -10.96 9.84 1.16
CA GLU A 51 -10.54 10.16 2.52
C GLU A 51 -11.31 9.35 3.58
N SER A 52 -12.62 9.14 3.37
CA SER A 52 -13.46 8.35 4.28
C SER A 52 -13.00 6.90 4.44
N ASP A 53 -12.31 6.34 3.44
CA ASP A 53 -11.80 4.98 3.50
C ASP A 53 -10.59 4.85 4.45
N MET A 54 -9.92 5.96 4.74
CA MET A 54 -8.81 5.99 5.70
C MET A 54 -9.24 5.65 7.13
N ASP A 55 -10.50 5.89 7.47
CA ASP A 55 -11.06 5.58 8.80
C ASP A 55 -11.24 4.06 9.01
N MET A 56 -11.31 3.27 7.93
CA MET A 56 -11.42 1.80 8.00
C MET A 56 -10.20 1.12 8.61
N VAL A 57 -9.06 1.78 8.65
CA VAL A 57 -7.81 1.27 9.27
C VAL A 57 -8.01 0.93 10.75
N GLY A 58 -8.90 1.62 11.44
CA GLY A 58 -9.24 1.39 12.85
C GLY A 58 -10.41 0.43 13.08
N ASP A 59 -11.05 -0.10 12.03
CA ASP A 59 -12.22 -0.95 12.18
C ASP A 59 -11.86 -2.35 12.69
N THR A 60 -12.27 -2.64 13.92
CA THR A 60 -12.05 -3.95 14.56
C THR A 60 -13.08 -5.00 14.20
N ALA A 61 -14.16 -4.65 13.50
CA ALA A 61 -15.25 -5.54 13.10
C ALA A 61 -14.96 -6.29 11.80
N LEU A 62 -13.86 -5.97 11.11
CA LEU A 62 -13.47 -6.60 9.86
C LEU A 62 -13.28 -8.11 10.00
N LYS A 63 -13.80 -8.85 9.03
CA LYS A 63 -13.68 -10.31 8.95
C LYS A 63 -12.64 -10.78 7.94
N SER A 64 -12.34 -9.96 6.94
CA SER A 64 -11.32 -10.23 5.92
C SER A 64 -10.50 -8.99 5.63
N VAL A 65 -9.22 -9.19 5.33
CA VAL A 65 -8.32 -8.16 4.82
C VAL A 65 -7.41 -8.78 3.76
N GLN A 66 -6.96 -7.96 2.82
CA GLN A 66 -5.96 -8.34 1.83
C GLN A 66 -4.72 -7.48 2.04
N VAL A 67 -3.58 -8.13 2.22
CA VAL A 67 -2.28 -7.44 2.19
C VAL A 67 -1.75 -7.57 0.78
N GLU A 68 -1.31 -6.48 0.20
CA GLU A 68 -0.94 -6.41 -1.21
C GLU A 68 0.48 -5.88 -1.38
N TRP A 69 1.20 -6.44 -2.34
CA TRP A 69 2.41 -5.89 -2.92
C TRP A 69 2.15 -5.52 -4.37
N ILE A 70 2.41 -4.27 -4.73
CA ILE A 70 2.30 -3.75 -6.09
C ILE A 70 3.71 -3.52 -6.59
N TYR A 71 4.16 -4.35 -7.52
CA TYR A 71 5.48 -4.27 -8.14
C TYR A 71 5.40 -3.39 -9.38
N LEU A 72 5.93 -2.18 -9.28
CA LEU A 72 5.76 -1.14 -10.31
C LEU A 72 6.42 -1.53 -11.64
N LYS A 73 7.66 -2.02 -11.60
CA LYS A 73 8.42 -2.37 -12.81
C LYS A 73 7.85 -3.56 -13.59
N THR A 74 7.33 -4.54 -12.89
CA THR A 74 6.82 -5.78 -13.51
C THR A 74 5.33 -5.75 -13.73
N ARG A 75 4.64 -4.73 -13.22
CA ARG A 75 3.18 -4.60 -13.25
C ARG A 75 2.50 -5.85 -12.69
N MET A 76 2.99 -6.31 -11.55
CA MET A 76 2.46 -7.47 -10.84
C MET A 76 1.88 -7.03 -9.51
N VAL A 77 0.82 -7.70 -9.10
CA VAL A 77 0.30 -7.59 -7.73
C VAL A 77 0.31 -8.96 -7.07
N LYS A 78 0.84 -9.01 -5.84
CA LYS A 78 0.80 -10.19 -4.98
C LYS A 78 -0.15 -9.88 -3.83
N LYS A 79 -1.21 -10.65 -3.70
CA LYS A 79 -2.24 -10.51 -2.68
C LYS A 79 -2.20 -11.66 -1.70
N TYR A 80 -2.24 -11.34 -0.43
CA TYR A 80 -2.36 -12.27 0.69
C TYR A 80 -3.75 -12.11 1.26
N TYR A 81 -4.55 -13.17 1.25
CA TYR A 81 -5.92 -13.17 1.73
C TYR A 81 -5.96 -13.65 3.17
N PHE A 82 -6.36 -12.76 4.07
CA PHE A 82 -6.56 -13.07 5.48
C PHE A 82 -8.04 -13.06 5.82
N GLU A 83 -8.47 -14.08 6.54
CA GLU A 83 -9.82 -14.15 7.10
C GLU A 83 -9.76 -14.36 8.62
N ARG A 84 -10.76 -13.82 9.31
CA ARG A 84 -10.88 -13.94 10.75
C ARG A 84 -11.72 -15.16 11.10
N LYS A 85 -11.08 -16.22 11.60
CA LYS A 85 -11.71 -17.47 12.05
C LYS A 85 -11.60 -17.61 13.55
N GLN A 86 -12.72 -17.78 14.23
CA GLN A 86 -12.77 -17.91 15.70
C GLN A 86 -11.97 -16.81 16.44
N GLY A 87 -12.06 -15.57 15.93
CA GLY A 87 -11.35 -14.43 16.49
C GLY A 87 -9.89 -14.29 16.07
N MET A 88 -9.35 -15.20 15.29
CA MET A 88 -7.95 -15.24 14.86
C MET A 88 -7.82 -14.95 13.37
N TRP A 89 -6.85 -14.12 13.00
CA TRP A 89 -6.51 -13.90 11.59
C TRP A 89 -5.73 -15.09 11.03
N MET A 90 -6.22 -15.67 9.94
CA MET A 90 -5.62 -16.79 9.22
C MET A 90 -5.29 -16.41 7.80
N LEU A 91 -4.10 -16.75 7.31
CA LEU A 91 -3.76 -16.63 5.89
C LEU A 91 -4.35 -17.84 5.16
N GLU A 92 -5.22 -17.58 4.18
CA GLU A 92 -5.98 -18.60 3.46
C GLU A 92 -5.51 -18.84 2.04
N ALA A 93 -4.96 -17.82 1.39
CA ALA A 93 -4.49 -17.94 0.01
C ALA A 93 -3.49 -16.84 -0.32
N ILE A 94 -2.69 -17.08 -1.36
CA ILE A 94 -1.83 -16.08 -2.00
C ILE A 94 -2.15 -16.08 -3.50
N ASN A 95 -2.28 -14.89 -4.08
CA ASN A 95 -2.46 -14.70 -5.52
C ASN A 95 -1.38 -13.75 -6.06
N LEU A 96 -0.68 -14.16 -7.09
CA LEU A 96 0.26 -13.35 -7.85
C LEU A 96 -0.27 -13.24 -9.29
N ARG A 97 -0.61 -12.02 -9.73
CA ARG A 97 -1.16 -11.77 -11.06
C ARG A 97 -0.61 -10.50 -11.70
N HIS A 98 -0.77 -10.37 -13.00
CA HIS A 98 -0.58 -9.07 -13.66
C HIS A 98 -1.66 -8.08 -13.24
N ILE A 99 -1.30 -6.81 -13.22
CA ILE A 99 -2.26 -5.72 -13.13
C ILE A 99 -2.90 -5.61 -14.51
N GLU A 100 -4.19 -5.92 -14.59
CA GLU A 100 -4.97 -5.89 -15.83
C GLU A 100 -5.45 -4.47 -16.14
N ASP A 101 -5.75 -4.23 -17.43
CA ASP A 101 -6.35 -2.99 -17.88
C ASP A 101 -7.72 -2.81 -17.17
N GLY A 102 -7.93 -1.66 -16.55
CA GLY A 102 -9.16 -1.36 -15.79
C GLY A 102 -9.09 -1.60 -14.28
N GLU A 103 -8.05 -2.26 -13.75
CA GLU A 103 -7.84 -2.46 -12.31
C GLU A 103 -6.72 -1.57 -11.73
N GLY A 104 -6.83 -0.26 -11.90
CA GLY A 104 -5.83 0.69 -11.40
C GLY A 104 -4.57 0.81 -12.27
N GLU A 105 -4.62 0.32 -13.52
CA GLU A 105 -3.51 0.47 -14.47
C GLU A 105 -3.11 1.94 -14.64
N ASN A 106 -4.09 2.81 -14.84
CA ASN A 106 -3.85 4.24 -15.00
C ASN A 106 -3.10 4.84 -13.82
N PHE A 107 -3.39 4.39 -12.59
CA PHE A 107 -2.67 4.83 -11.40
C PHE A 107 -1.23 4.31 -11.39
N VAL A 108 -1.01 3.03 -11.66
CA VAL A 108 0.34 2.43 -11.61
C VAL A 108 1.23 3.02 -12.70
N ASP A 109 0.73 3.22 -13.90
CA ASP A 109 1.46 3.85 -14.99
C ASP A 109 1.75 5.33 -14.69
N PHE A 110 0.74 6.07 -14.23
CA PHE A 110 0.90 7.43 -13.77
C PHE A 110 1.96 7.53 -12.68
N TYR A 111 1.79 6.74 -11.61
CA TYR A 111 2.68 6.78 -10.46
C TYR A 111 4.12 6.40 -10.82
N THR A 112 4.31 5.37 -11.64
CA THR A 112 5.64 4.95 -12.08
C THR A 112 6.36 6.05 -12.84
N ARG A 113 5.67 6.74 -13.76
CA ARG A 113 6.22 7.90 -14.46
C ARG A 113 6.46 9.06 -13.51
N PHE A 114 5.50 9.35 -12.65
CA PHE A 114 5.60 10.46 -11.69
C PHE A 114 6.81 10.34 -10.77
N VAL A 115 7.19 9.15 -10.32
CA VAL A 115 8.34 8.97 -9.43
C VAL A 115 9.68 8.83 -10.14
N THR A 116 9.68 8.54 -11.44
CA THR A 116 10.92 8.29 -12.21
C THR A 116 11.27 9.39 -13.20
N ASP A 117 10.31 10.20 -13.62
CA ASP A 117 10.47 11.24 -14.63
C ASP A 117 10.18 12.63 -14.01
N SER A 118 11.23 13.41 -13.78
CA SER A 118 11.13 14.71 -13.13
C SER A 118 10.37 15.74 -13.96
N LEU A 119 10.44 15.65 -15.30
CA LEU A 119 9.71 16.55 -16.18
C LEU A 119 8.21 16.23 -16.09
N TYR A 120 7.87 14.96 -16.25
CA TYR A 120 6.49 14.48 -16.08
C TYR A 120 5.91 14.86 -14.72
N GLN A 121 6.72 14.72 -13.64
CA GLN A 121 6.34 15.11 -12.29
C GLN A 121 5.97 16.58 -12.21
N SER A 122 6.80 17.48 -12.75
CA SER A 122 6.54 18.92 -12.70
C SER A 122 5.31 19.34 -13.51
N GLU A 123 4.98 18.62 -14.58
CA GLU A 123 3.79 18.87 -15.42
C GLU A 123 2.48 18.38 -14.78
N HIS A 124 2.58 17.46 -13.80
CA HIS A 124 1.43 16.81 -13.17
C HIS A 124 1.23 17.19 -11.70
N ILE A 125 1.93 18.19 -11.22
CA ILE A 125 1.71 18.79 -9.90
C ILE A 125 0.76 19.97 -10.04
N ALA A 126 -0.23 20.03 -9.15
CA ALA A 126 -1.10 21.19 -9.04
C ALA A 126 -0.26 22.45 -8.75
N ASN A 127 -0.59 23.55 -9.40
CA ASN A 127 0.09 24.82 -9.19
C ASN A 127 -0.95 25.93 -8.94
N PRO A 128 -1.10 26.45 -7.72
CA PRO A 128 -0.34 26.07 -6.51
C PRO A 128 -0.75 24.69 -5.93
N LEU A 129 0.20 23.99 -5.34
CA LEU A 129 -0.03 22.75 -4.60
C LEU A 129 -0.43 23.07 -3.16
N GLN A 130 -1.50 22.48 -2.66
CA GLN A 130 -1.84 22.51 -1.24
C GLN A 130 -0.79 21.73 -0.44
N PHE A 131 -0.26 22.37 0.59
CA PHE A 131 0.76 21.81 1.45
C PHE A 131 0.37 21.97 2.92
N VAL A 132 0.28 20.86 3.63
CA VAL A 132 -0.09 20.81 5.04
C VAL A 132 1.02 20.11 5.81
N THR A 133 1.51 20.75 6.86
CA THR A 133 2.59 20.21 7.71
C THR A 133 2.40 20.64 9.15
N ILE A 134 3.22 20.10 10.05
CA ILE A 134 3.32 20.60 11.41
C ILE A 134 4.06 21.94 11.37
N ASP A 135 3.55 22.92 12.11
CA ASP A 135 4.19 24.23 12.22
C ASP A 135 5.59 24.06 12.87
N PRO A 136 6.67 24.52 12.22
CA PRO A 136 8.01 24.41 12.79
C PRO A 136 8.20 25.19 14.09
N ASP A 137 7.37 26.19 14.34
CA ASP A 137 7.44 27.04 15.56
C ASP A 137 6.48 26.56 16.67
N ASP A 138 5.49 25.71 16.35
CA ASP A 138 4.55 25.11 17.30
C ASP A 138 4.19 23.66 16.90
N GLU A 139 4.82 22.68 17.53
CA GLU A 139 4.61 21.25 17.24
C GLU A 139 3.17 20.74 17.44
N PHE A 140 2.29 21.52 18.05
CA PHE A 140 0.87 21.21 18.23
C PHE A 140 -0.02 21.91 17.19
N ALA A 141 0.54 22.79 16.37
CA ALA A 141 -0.19 23.50 15.34
C ALA A 141 0.05 22.90 13.94
N ILE A 142 -0.97 23.04 13.09
CA ILE A 142 -0.89 22.66 11.68
C ILE A 142 -0.70 23.92 10.85
N LEU A 143 0.32 23.91 10.01
CA LEU A 143 0.54 24.94 9.01
C LEU A 143 -0.04 24.48 7.67
N GLU A 144 -1.03 25.22 7.18
CA GLU A 144 -1.59 25.06 5.84
C GLU A 144 -1.07 26.18 4.94
N THR A 145 -0.46 25.80 3.83
CA THR A 145 0.09 26.75 2.88
C THR A 145 0.00 26.20 1.46
N THR A 146 0.50 26.96 0.51
CA THR A 146 0.61 26.50 -0.88
C THR A 146 2.07 26.58 -1.36
N LEU A 147 2.44 25.65 -2.22
CA LEU A 147 3.74 25.61 -2.86
C LEU A 147 3.57 25.84 -4.38
N ASP A 148 4.42 26.66 -4.96
CA ASP A 148 4.57 26.71 -6.40
C ASP A 148 5.35 25.47 -6.89
N VAL A 149 5.13 25.09 -8.14
CA VAL A 149 5.82 23.95 -8.76
C VAL A 149 7.34 24.05 -8.65
N ASN A 150 7.91 25.25 -8.66
CA ASN A 150 9.36 25.49 -8.50
C ASN A 150 9.86 25.15 -7.08
N GLN A 151 9.00 25.17 -6.08
CA GLN A 151 9.31 24.84 -4.70
C GLN A 151 9.20 23.34 -4.44
N TRP A 152 8.49 22.60 -5.28
CA TRP A 152 8.23 21.17 -5.11
C TRP A 152 9.50 20.37 -4.85
N TYR A 153 10.56 20.59 -5.63
CA TYR A 153 11.81 19.83 -5.48
C TYR A 153 12.51 20.02 -4.14
N ALA A 154 12.28 21.15 -3.47
CA ALA A 154 12.82 21.42 -2.14
C ALA A 154 12.05 20.71 -1.03
N PHE A 155 10.73 20.51 -1.21
CA PHE A 155 9.83 20.01 -0.18
C PHE A 155 9.32 18.59 -0.43
N ARG A 156 9.50 18.05 -1.66
CA ARG A 156 9.01 16.73 -1.99
C ARG A 156 9.64 15.66 -1.11
N PRO A 157 8.85 14.73 -0.57
CA PRO A 157 9.38 13.57 0.11
C PRO A 157 9.95 12.55 -0.87
N SER A 158 10.75 11.61 -0.38
CA SER A 158 11.18 10.46 -1.16
C SER A 158 10.00 9.51 -1.38
N LEU A 159 9.61 9.33 -2.63
CA LEU A 159 8.52 8.43 -3.03
C LEU A 159 9.07 7.06 -3.41
N PRO A 160 8.40 5.96 -3.01
CA PRO A 160 8.79 4.61 -3.40
C PRO A 160 8.75 4.41 -4.92
N ALA A 161 9.85 3.95 -5.52
CA ALA A 161 9.96 3.78 -6.98
C ALA A 161 9.99 2.31 -7.45
N ASP A 162 10.10 1.34 -6.55
CA ASP A 162 10.16 -0.08 -6.92
C ASP A 162 8.84 -0.80 -6.69
N LYS A 163 8.24 -0.61 -5.53
CA LYS A 163 7.00 -1.28 -5.13
C LYS A 163 6.25 -0.49 -4.08
N LEU A 164 4.93 -0.68 -4.06
CA LEU A 164 4.05 -0.18 -3.02
C LEU A 164 3.49 -1.38 -2.23
N SER A 165 3.27 -1.19 -0.95
CA SER A 165 2.39 -2.07 -0.18
C SER A 165 1.00 -1.45 -0.08
N ASN A 166 -0.01 -2.29 0.13
CA ASN A 166 -1.34 -1.85 0.45
C ASN A 166 -2.01 -2.84 1.40
N ILE A 167 -2.98 -2.35 2.16
CA ILE A 167 -3.90 -3.20 2.93
C ILE A 167 -5.31 -2.82 2.50
N ASN A 168 -5.97 -3.75 1.85
CA ASN A 168 -7.36 -3.60 1.47
C ASN A 168 -8.24 -4.11 2.62
N TYR A 169 -8.99 -3.20 3.24
CA TYR A 169 -9.89 -3.45 4.37
C TYR A 169 -11.32 -3.76 3.93
N GLY A 170 -11.53 -4.14 2.67
CA GLY A 170 -12.86 -4.39 2.10
C GLY A 170 -13.52 -3.15 1.53
N GLN A 171 -12.78 -2.03 1.40
CA GLN A 171 -13.23 -0.91 0.60
C GLN A 171 -13.50 -1.39 -0.83
N LYS A 172 -14.60 -0.96 -1.39
CA LYS A 172 -14.89 -1.22 -2.80
C LYS A 172 -13.91 -0.41 -3.63
N ASN A 173 -13.04 -1.08 -4.36
CA ASN A 173 -12.31 -0.44 -5.44
C ASN A 173 -13.34 0.01 -6.46
N GLU A 174 -13.61 1.29 -6.51
CA GLU A 174 -14.39 1.85 -7.60
C GLU A 174 -13.46 1.93 -8.80
N ASP A 175 -13.70 1.07 -9.79
CA ASP A 175 -12.94 1.01 -11.04
C ASP A 175 -12.90 2.35 -11.80
N ASN A 176 -13.77 3.28 -11.41
CA ASN A 176 -13.90 4.62 -11.97
C ASN A 176 -13.45 5.75 -11.02
N SER A 177 -12.73 5.46 -9.96
CA SER A 177 -12.21 6.53 -9.11
C SER A 177 -11.14 7.33 -9.86
N ASN A 178 -11.42 8.63 -10.03
CA ASN A 178 -10.45 9.58 -10.60
C ASN A 178 -9.43 10.08 -9.55
N THR A 179 -9.52 9.59 -8.31
CA THR A 179 -8.70 10.02 -7.18
C THR A 179 -8.04 8.81 -6.54
N LYS A 180 -6.75 8.94 -6.24
CA LYS A 180 -6.02 8.01 -5.37
C LYS A 180 -5.31 8.78 -4.28
N ILE A 181 -5.41 8.29 -3.06
CA ILE A 181 -4.71 8.82 -1.90
C ILE A 181 -3.61 7.82 -1.54
N LEU A 182 -2.37 8.26 -1.61
CA LEU A 182 -1.21 7.48 -1.19
C LEU A 182 -0.76 7.94 0.19
N LYS A 183 -0.85 7.06 1.18
CA LYS A 183 -0.29 7.29 2.50
C LYS A 183 1.02 6.52 2.65
N VAL A 184 2.08 7.21 3.02
CA VAL A 184 3.40 6.63 3.31
C VAL A 184 3.67 6.76 4.79
N ASN A 185 3.77 5.63 5.49
CA ASN A 185 4.03 5.59 6.92
C ASN A 185 5.38 4.95 7.20
N GLY A 186 6.16 5.57 8.06
CA GLY A 186 7.39 4.98 8.57
C GLY A 186 7.11 3.89 9.60
N ILE A 187 8.00 2.92 9.68
CA ILE A 187 7.94 1.84 10.66
C ILE A 187 8.85 2.19 11.83
N GLY A 188 8.24 2.50 12.97
CA GLY A 188 8.96 2.81 14.21
C GLY A 188 9.64 4.19 14.28
N ASN A 189 9.33 5.11 13.35
CA ASN A 189 9.97 6.43 13.28
C ASN A 189 9.00 7.62 13.24
N GLY A 190 7.69 7.37 13.37
CA GLY A 190 6.66 8.42 13.43
C GLY A 190 6.40 9.17 12.10
N TYR A 191 7.09 8.80 11.02
CA TYR A 191 6.93 9.44 9.72
C TYR A 191 5.57 9.08 9.09
N SER A 192 4.85 10.08 8.60
CA SER A 192 3.60 9.89 7.86
C SER A 192 3.39 11.03 6.86
N ASN A 193 3.20 10.68 5.60
CA ASN A 193 2.81 11.62 4.54
C ASN A 193 1.60 11.08 3.78
N VAL A 194 0.75 12.02 3.34
CA VAL A 194 -0.44 11.74 2.53
C VAL A 194 -0.35 12.58 1.26
N PHE A 195 -0.61 11.94 0.12
CA PHE A 195 -0.55 12.53 -1.20
C PHE A 195 -1.86 12.31 -1.93
#